data_29ed214ea77365810a15c9ab177c089a
#
_entry.id   29ed214ea77365810a15c9ab177c089a
#
_cell.length_a   1.000
_cell.length_b   1.000
_cell.length_c   1.000
_cell.angle_alpha   90.00
_cell.angle_beta   90.00
_cell.angle_gamma   90.00
#
_symmetry.space_group_name_H-M   'P 1'
#
loop_
_entity.id
_entity.type
_entity.pdbx_description
1 polymer ?
#
loop_
_entity_poly.entity_id
_entity_poly.type
_entity_poly.pdbx_seq_one_letter_code
_entity_poly.pdbx_strand_id
1 'polypeptide(L)'
;ENMSYLALPDGTRLDVFGHGGGRTLAQAAGVPFIGEIPLDPQVRVGGDAGTPIVVSHPQSAAGLALRAVAQDIAAKVSVANFMNQNNVIPITEIS
;
A
#
# COMPACT_ATOMS: atom_id res chain seq x y z
N GLU A 1 -5.03 2.21 -2.66
CA GLU A 1 -5.66 3.48 -3.02
C GLU A 1 -4.98 4.62 -2.27
N ASN A 2 -4.29 5.49 -2.99
CA ASN A 2 -3.64 6.66 -2.40
C ASN A 2 -4.63 7.82 -2.25
N MET A 3 -4.38 8.71 -1.30
CA MET A 3 -5.26 9.85 -1.00
C MET A 3 -6.70 9.42 -0.74
N SER A 4 -6.86 8.31 -0.05
CA SER A 4 -8.14 7.65 0.12
C SER A 4 -9.07 8.41 1.05
N TYR A 5 -8.53 9.02 2.09
CA TYR A 5 -9.29 9.77 3.08
C TYR A 5 -8.37 10.74 3.81
N LEU A 6 -8.96 11.70 4.52
CA LEU A 6 -8.23 12.58 5.44
C LEU A 6 -8.49 12.11 6.88
N ALA A 7 -7.43 11.79 7.60
CA ALA A 7 -7.53 11.46 9.02
C ALA A 7 -7.57 12.75 9.84
N LEU A 8 -8.62 12.94 10.66
CA LEU A 8 -8.80 14.11 11.50
C LEU A 8 -8.20 13.87 12.89
N PRO A 9 -7.84 14.96 13.62
CA PRO A 9 -7.23 14.82 14.95
C PRO A 9 -8.09 14.10 15.98
N ASP A 10 -9.42 14.10 15.80
CA ASP A 10 -10.36 13.39 16.70
C ASP A 10 -10.49 11.89 16.38
N GLY A 11 -9.74 11.38 15.41
CA GLY A 11 -9.78 9.99 15.00
C GLY A 11 -10.81 9.66 13.93
N THR A 12 -11.62 10.63 13.49
CA THR A 12 -12.57 10.43 12.42
C THR A 12 -11.90 10.55 11.04
N ARG A 13 -12.61 10.08 10.00
CA ARG A 13 -12.17 10.15 8.61
C ARG A 13 -13.06 11.09 7.83
N LEU A 14 -12.46 11.85 6.93
CA LEU A 14 -13.18 12.62 5.92
C LEU A 14 -12.88 12.03 4.54
N ASP A 15 -13.91 11.53 3.87
CA ASP A 15 -13.79 10.96 2.52
C ASP A 15 -13.83 12.08 1.48
N VAL A 16 -12.67 12.73 1.27
CA VAL A 16 -12.57 13.92 0.41
C VAL A 16 -12.91 13.60 -1.04
N PHE A 17 -12.51 12.41 -1.52
CA PHE A 17 -12.69 12.02 -2.91
C PHE A 17 -13.62 10.80 -3.06
N GLY A 18 -14.50 10.57 -2.09
CA GLY A 18 -15.40 9.44 -2.07
C GLY A 18 -14.86 8.26 -1.28
N HIS A 19 -15.57 7.15 -1.28
CA HIS A 19 -15.26 5.97 -0.47
C HIS A 19 -15.39 4.69 -1.28
N GLY A 20 -14.41 3.80 -1.13
CA GLY A 20 -14.49 2.44 -1.67
C GLY A 20 -14.19 2.30 -3.16
N GLY A 21 -13.76 3.36 -3.84
CA GLY A 21 -13.49 3.31 -5.28
C GLY A 21 -12.37 2.35 -5.65
N GLY A 22 -11.27 2.36 -4.89
CA GLY A 22 -10.14 1.46 -5.14
C GLY A 22 -10.50 -0.01 -4.93
N ARG A 23 -11.26 -0.31 -3.90
CA ARG A 23 -11.73 -1.68 -3.63
C ARG A 23 -12.66 -2.18 -4.73
N THR A 24 -13.57 -1.35 -5.18
CA THR A 24 -14.49 -1.68 -6.28
C THR A 24 -13.71 -1.94 -7.57
N LEU A 25 -12.73 -1.09 -7.89
CA LEU A 25 -11.88 -1.27 -9.05
C LEU A 25 -11.07 -2.56 -8.98
N ALA A 26 -10.51 -2.88 -7.83
CA ALA A 26 -9.75 -4.10 -7.63
C ALA A 26 -10.61 -5.34 -7.85
N GLN A 27 -11.84 -5.33 -7.36
CA GLN A 27 -12.80 -6.42 -7.59
C GLN A 27 -13.13 -6.57 -9.08
N ALA A 28 -13.38 -5.46 -9.77
CA ALA A 28 -13.69 -5.49 -11.19
C ALA A 28 -12.50 -5.97 -12.04
N ALA A 29 -11.28 -5.62 -11.65
CA ALA A 29 -10.06 -6.03 -12.34
C ALA A 29 -9.58 -7.43 -11.96
N GLY A 30 -10.16 -8.05 -10.94
CA GLY A 30 -9.74 -9.37 -10.46
C GLY A 30 -8.37 -9.37 -9.80
N VAL A 31 -7.98 -8.25 -9.18
CA VAL A 31 -6.69 -8.11 -8.47
C VAL A 31 -6.91 -7.90 -6.97
N PRO A 32 -5.93 -8.25 -6.12
CA PRO A 32 -6.03 -7.99 -4.68
C PRO A 32 -6.11 -6.49 -4.38
N PHE A 33 -6.95 -6.13 -3.42
CA PHE A 33 -6.93 -4.80 -2.82
C PHE A 33 -6.02 -4.85 -1.60
N ILE A 34 -4.94 -4.06 -1.62
CA ILE A 34 -3.90 -4.14 -0.59
C ILE A 34 -4.18 -3.20 0.57
N GLY A 35 -4.69 -2.01 0.30
CA GLY A 35 -5.00 -1.08 1.37
C GLY A 35 -5.23 0.35 0.90
N GLU A 36 -5.44 1.21 1.88
CA GLU A 36 -5.70 2.63 1.68
C GLU A 36 -4.60 3.44 2.35
N ILE A 37 -4.19 4.51 1.67
CA ILE A 37 -3.22 5.46 2.19
C ILE A 37 -3.92 6.80 2.34
N PRO A 38 -3.94 7.40 3.54
CA PRO A 38 -4.60 8.66 3.76
C PRO A 38 -3.91 9.82 3.05
N LEU A 39 -4.69 10.86 2.78
CA LEU A 39 -4.18 12.14 2.30
C LEU A 39 -3.45 12.82 3.45
N ASP A 40 -2.17 13.16 3.26
CA ASP A 40 -1.36 13.82 4.26
C ASP A 40 -0.38 14.78 3.60
N PRO A 41 -0.46 16.09 3.87
CA PRO A 41 0.47 17.08 3.33
C PRO A 41 1.94 16.78 3.67
N GLN A 42 2.23 16.10 4.76
CA GLN A 42 3.58 15.73 5.16
C GLN A 42 4.25 14.74 4.20
N VAL A 43 3.46 13.98 3.45
CA VAL A 43 3.99 13.12 2.39
C VAL A 43 4.68 13.96 1.32
N ARG A 44 4.05 15.07 0.90
CA ARG A 44 4.64 15.99 -0.07
C ARG A 44 5.87 16.69 0.50
N VAL A 45 5.77 17.20 1.72
CA VAL A 45 6.89 17.89 2.38
C VAL A 45 8.10 16.96 2.47
N GLY A 46 7.90 15.73 2.89
CA GLY A 46 8.96 14.73 2.98
C GLY A 46 9.54 14.38 1.60
N GLY A 47 8.69 14.25 0.58
CA GLY A 47 9.12 14.00 -0.78
C GLY A 47 10.02 15.11 -1.32
N ASP A 48 9.62 16.37 -1.11
CA ASP A 48 10.40 17.54 -1.53
C ASP A 48 11.73 17.65 -0.78
N ALA A 49 11.75 17.29 0.49
CA ALA A 49 12.93 17.35 1.34
C ALA A 49 13.87 16.13 1.19
N GLY A 50 13.43 15.09 0.50
CA GLY A 50 14.19 13.84 0.39
C GLY A 50 14.14 12.96 1.63
N THR A 51 13.18 13.19 2.53
CA THR A 51 12.98 12.40 3.75
C THR A 51 11.58 11.78 3.74
N PRO A 52 11.44 10.49 3.37
CA PRO A 52 10.14 9.85 3.31
C PRO A 52 9.40 9.89 4.65
N ILE A 53 8.07 9.97 4.59
CA ILE A 53 7.23 10.05 5.80
C ILE A 53 7.38 8.85 6.73
N VAL A 54 7.68 7.67 6.18
CA VAL A 54 7.92 6.46 6.98
C VAL A 54 9.15 6.60 7.88
N VAL A 55 10.08 7.50 7.53
CA VAL A 55 11.28 7.81 8.30
C VAL A 55 11.03 8.99 9.23
N SER A 56 10.46 10.08 8.70
CA SER A 56 10.27 11.33 9.47
C SER A 56 9.09 11.26 10.44
N HIS A 57 8.00 10.62 10.05
CA HIS A 57 6.77 10.51 10.84
C HIS A 57 6.22 9.09 10.81
N PRO A 58 6.96 8.11 11.39
CA PRO A 58 6.57 6.69 11.27
C PRO A 58 5.26 6.35 11.99
N GLN A 59 4.83 7.16 12.95
CA GLN A 59 3.59 6.95 13.69
C GLN A 59 2.41 7.74 13.14
N SER A 60 2.60 8.55 12.10
CA SER A 60 1.49 9.22 11.42
C SER A 60 0.58 8.21 10.73
N ALA A 61 -0.67 8.60 10.48
CA ALA A 61 -1.61 7.73 9.77
C ALA A 61 -1.07 7.29 8.41
N ALA A 62 -0.48 8.21 7.64
CA ALA A 62 0.12 7.90 6.34
C ALA A 62 1.37 7.02 6.48
N GLY A 63 2.23 7.30 7.47
CA GLY A 63 3.42 6.49 7.71
C GLY A 63 3.08 5.04 8.06
N LEU A 64 2.12 4.84 8.95
CA LEU A 64 1.63 3.51 9.32
C LEU A 64 0.98 2.80 8.14
N ALA A 65 0.16 3.49 7.36
CA ALA A 65 -0.51 2.93 6.19
C ALA A 65 0.49 2.50 5.12
N LEU A 66 1.48 3.32 4.81
CA LEU A 66 2.52 2.99 3.84
C LEU A 66 3.34 1.77 4.28
N ARG A 67 3.67 1.70 5.57
CA ARG A 67 4.38 0.53 6.11
C ARG A 67 3.54 -0.74 6.01
N ALA A 68 2.26 -0.66 6.37
CA ALA A 68 1.36 -1.80 6.28
C ALA A 68 1.20 -2.30 4.85
N VAL A 69 1.05 -1.39 3.88
CA VAL A 69 0.98 -1.72 2.46
C VAL A 69 2.26 -2.39 2.00
N ALA A 70 3.43 -1.86 2.37
CA ALA A 70 4.71 -2.45 2.00
C ALA A 70 4.87 -3.87 2.55
N GLN A 71 4.48 -4.09 3.81
CA GLN A 71 4.54 -5.41 4.43
C GLN A 71 3.59 -6.40 3.76
N ASP A 72 2.39 -5.97 3.40
CA ASP A 72 1.41 -6.82 2.72
C ASP A 72 1.87 -7.17 1.30
N ILE A 73 2.44 -6.23 0.55
CA ILE A 73 3.03 -6.49 -0.76
C ILE A 73 4.16 -7.51 -0.64
N ALA A 74 5.07 -7.33 0.31
CA ALA A 74 6.18 -8.25 0.52
C ALA A 74 5.69 -9.67 0.81
N ALA A 75 4.67 -9.81 1.66
CA ALA A 75 4.08 -11.11 1.97
C ALA A 75 3.44 -11.75 0.74
N LYS A 76 2.66 -10.98 -0.04
CA LYS A 76 1.99 -11.50 -1.25
C LYS A 76 2.99 -11.89 -2.33
N VAL A 77 4.04 -11.11 -2.53
CA VAL A 77 5.11 -11.43 -3.48
C VAL A 77 5.85 -12.69 -3.07
N SER A 78 6.15 -12.87 -1.79
CA SER A 78 6.79 -14.09 -1.28
C SER A 78 5.93 -15.32 -1.53
N VAL A 79 4.62 -15.24 -1.27
CA VAL A 79 3.69 -16.34 -1.54
C VAL A 79 3.64 -16.65 -3.04
N ALA A 80 3.51 -15.64 -3.89
CA ALA A 80 3.46 -15.82 -5.34
C ALA A 80 4.75 -16.46 -5.87
N ASN A 81 5.91 -16.02 -5.39
CA ASN A 81 7.19 -16.61 -5.78
C ASN A 81 7.32 -18.07 -5.32
N PHE A 82 6.88 -18.36 -4.12
CA PHE A 82 6.88 -19.74 -3.61
C PHE A 82 5.98 -20.64 -4.46
N MET A 83 4.78 -20.20 -4.80
CA MET A 83 3.85 -20.97 -5.64
C MET A 83 4.39 -21.15 -7.05
N ASN A 84 5.03 -20.14 -7.63
CA ASN A 84 5.68 -20.25 -8.94
C ASN A 84 6.81 -21.28 -8.94
N GLN A 85 7.62 -21.29 -7.91
CA GLN A 85 8.70 -22.28 -7.76
C GLN A 85 8.17 -23.71 -7.68
N ASN A 86 6.99 -23.90 -7.11
CA ASN A 86 6.39 -25.22 -6.98
C ASN A 86 5.61 -25.68 -8.21
N ASN A 87 5.20 -24.74 -9.08
CA ASN A 87 4.30 -25.00 -10.21
C ASN A 87 5.01 -24.98 -11.56
N VAL A 88 6.28 -24.60 -11.63
CA VAL A 88 7.03 -24.56 -12.87
C VAL A 88 8.11 -25.61 -12.87
N ILE A 89 8.47 -26.08 -14.08
CA ILE A 89 9.63 -26.92 -14.27
C ILE A 89 10.87 -26.11 -13.86
N PRO A 90 11.74 -26.64 -13.01
CA PRO A 90 12.92 -25.90 -12.58
C PRO A 90 13.79 -25.48 -13.76
N ILE A 91 13.94 -24.20 -13.97
CA ILE A 91 14.73 -23.64 -15.07
C ILE A 91 16.20 -24.05 -14.92
N THR A 92 16.67 -24.25 -13.72
CA THR A 92 18.02 -24.71 -13.45
C THR A 92 18.35 -26.05 -14.08
N GLU A 93 17.34 -26.87 -14.42
CA GLU A 93 17.53 -28.14 -15.13
C GLU A 93 17.72 -27.91 -16.63
N ILE A 94 17.38 -26.75 -17.13
CA ILE A 94 17.43 -26.41 -18.55
C ILE A 94 18.72 -25.67 -18.91
N SER A 95 19.25 -24.94 -17.96
CA SER A 95 20.43 -24.10 -18.17
C SER A 95 21.76 -24.82 -18.03
#